data_7c93500741255b33a5570101633c285b
#
_entry.id   7c93500741255b33a5570101633c285b
#
_cell.length_a   1.000
_cell.length_b   1.000
_cell.length_c   1.000
_cell.angle_alpha   90.00
_cell.angle_beta   90.00
_cell.angle_gamma   90.00
#
_symmetry.space_group_name_H-M   'P 1'
#
loop_
_entity.id
_entity.type
_entity.pdbx_description
1 polymer ?
#
loop_
_entity_poly.entity_id
_entity_poly.type
_entity_poly.pdbx_seq_one_letter_code
_entity_poly.pdbx_strand_id
1 'polypeptide(L)'
;MTFTESISTCFSKYADFSGRAKRPEFWWFALGMWILSLILMPTYWSSISDPYTTDLPAGLIFSLLVSLALLLPYLAAAVRRLHDTGKSGGYLFIALIPFVGTIILLVWLATEGQPGANQYGEPPAR
;
A
#
# COMPACT_ATOMS: atom_id res chain seq x y z
N MET A 1 10.37 9.75 10.55
CA MET A 1 9.43 8.67 10.89
C MET A 1 10.14 7.34 10.77
N THR A 2 10.06 6.53 11.80
CA THR A 2 10.63 5.17 11.80
C THR A 2 9.68 4.18 11.15
N PHE A 3 10.19 2.97 10.86
CA PHE A 3 9.37 1.88 10.34
C PHE A 3 8.19 1.57 11.29
N THR A 4 8.47 1.46 12.59
CA THR A 4 7.44 1.15 13.59
C THR A 4 6.37 2.24 13.66
N GLU A 5 6.76 3.49 13.63
CA GLU A 5 5.83 4.62 13.63
C GLU A 5 4.94 4.61 12.39
N SER A 6 5.51 4.31 11.23
CA SER A 6 4.75 4.21 9.98
C SER A 6 3.70 3.11 10.06
N ILE A 7 4.09 1.92 10.51
CA ILE A 7 3.17 0.79 10.66
C ILE A 7 2.04 1.14 11.62
N SER A 8 2.39 1.71 12.78
CA SER A 8 1.40 2.13 13.78
C SER A 8 0.42 3.16 13.20
N THR A 9 0.93 4.17 12.50
CA THR A 9 0.10 5.21 11.90
C THR A 9 -0.84 4.64 10.83
N CYS A 10 -0.35 3.77 9.97
CA CYS A 10 -1.17 3.18 8.92
C CYS A 10 -2.27 2.28 9.49
N PHE A 11 -2.01 1.58 10.59
CA PHE A 11 -3.05 0.79 11.24
C PHE A 11 -4.04 1.65 12.03
N SER A 12 -3.61 2.74 12.65
CA SER A 12 -4.52 3.67 13.32
C SER A 12 -5.45 4.38 12.33
N LYS A 13 -4.99 4.56 11.08
CA LYS A 13 -5.75 5.14 9.97
C LYS A 13 -6.15 4.07 8.96
N TYR A 14 -6.53 2.92 9.44
CA TYR A 14 -6.77 1.70 8.64
C TYR A 14 -7.69 1.93 7.43
N ALA A 15 -8.77 2.66 7.62
CA ALA A 15 -9.74 2.97 6.56
C ALA A 15 -9.92 4.48 6.37
N ASP A 16 -8.93 5.28 6.75
CA ASP A 16 -8.98 6.73 6.62
C ASP A 16 -8.38 7.15 5.27
N PHE A 17 -9.24 7.49 4.33
CA PHE A 17 -8.89 7.96 2.99
C PHE A 17 -8.78 9.48 2.91
N SER A 18 -8.98 10.18 4.02
CA SER A 18 -8.85 11.63 4.09
C SER A 18 -7.48 12.06 4.61
N GLY A 19 -7.14 13.32 4.42
CA GLY A 19 -5.87 13.84 4.90
C GLY A 19 -4.71 13.54 3.98
N ARG A 20 -3.50 13.70 4.50
CA ARG A 20 -2.25 13.60 3.74
C ARG A 20 -1.27 12.69 4.46
N ALA A 21 -0.48 11.95 3.71
CA ALA A 21 0.59 11.10 4.23
C ALA A 21 1.94 11.55 3.69
N LYS A 22 2.96 11.62 4.55
CA LYS A 22 4.32 11.92 4.12
C LYS A 22 4.98 10.69 3.50
N ARG A 23 6.07 10.91 2.74
CA ARG A 23 6.77 9.81 2.04
C ARG A 23 7.16 8.65 2.97
N PRO A 24 7.79 8.87 4.13
CA PRO A 24 8.16 7.75 5.01
C PRO A 24 6.97 6.93 5.51
N GLU A 25 5.83 7.58 5.75
CA GLU A 25 4.62 6.88 6.22
C GLU A 25 4.17 5.82 5.22
N PHE A 26 4.13 6.17 3.94
CA PHE A 26 3.72 5.23 2.90
C PHE A 26 4.82 4.21 2.59
N TRP A 27 6.06 4.68 2.37
CA TRP A 27 7.12 3.80 1.87
C TRP A 27 7.60 2.78 2.89
N TRP A 28 7.65 3.12 4.18
CA TRP A 28 7.94 2.14 5.22
C TRP A 28 6.85 1.07 5.29
N PHE A 29 5.59 1.48 5.17
CA PHE A 29 4.48 0.53 5.15
C PHE A 29 4.53 -0.37 3.91
N ALA A 30 4.79 0.21 2.74
CA ALA A 30 4.94 -0.55 1.50
C ALA A 30 6.07 -1.58 1.60
N LEU A 31 7.21 -1.16 2.16
CA LEU A 31 8.34 -2.07 2.40
C LEU A 31 7.94 -3.22 3.32
N GLY A 32 7.23 -2.93 4.39
CA GLY A 32 6.72 -3.95 5.31
C GLY A 32 5.80 -4.93 4.62
N MET A 33 4.93 -4.44 3.73
CA MET A 33 4.03 -5.28 2.95
C MET A 33 4.79 -6.19 1.98
N TRP A 34 5.82 -5.67 1.33
CA TRP A 34 6.66 -6.48 0.43
C TRP A 34 7.43 -7.55 1.18
N ILE A 35 8.00 -7.22 2.35
CA ILE A 35 8.68 -8.19 3.21
C ILE A 35 7.71 -9.29 3.65
N LEU A 36 6.51 -8.92 4.07
CA LEU A 36 5.48 -9.87 4.47
C LEU A 36 5.10 -10.79 3.31
N SER A 37 4.97 -10.25 2.11
CA SER A 37 4.70 -11.03 0.90
C SER A 37 5.77 -12.09 0.65
N LEU A 38 7.04 -11.74 0.84
CA LEU A 38 8.15 -12.68 0.70
C LEU A 38 8.11 -13.77 1.78
N ILE A 39 7.74 -13.42 3.00
CA ILE A 39 7.62 -14.37 4.12
C ILE A 39 6.47 -15.36 3.86
N LEU A 40 5.35 -14.88 3.33
CA LEU A 40 4.18 -15.72 3.05
C LEU A 40 4.30 -16.54 1.77
N MET A 41 5.20 -16.16 0.86
CA MET A 41 5.36 -16.82 -0.43
C MET A 41 5.54 -18.34 -0.35
N PRO A 42 6.39 -18.90 0.54
CA PRO A 42 6.55 -20.36 0.63
C PRO A 42 5.27 -21.09 1.01
N THR A 43 4.35 -20.44 1.73
CA THR A 43 3.12 -21.08 2.21
C THR A 43 2.14 -21.40 1.08
N TYR A 44 2.20 -20.67 -0.01
CA TYR A 44 1.30 -20.87 -1.15
C TYR A 44 1.99 -21.27 -2.45
N TRP A 45 3.32 -21.10 -2.52
CA TRP A 45 4.06 -21.35 -3.76
C TRP A 45 3.97 -22.81 -4.22
N SER A 46 4.13 -23.75 -3.28
CA SER A 46 4.03 -25.16 -3.58
C SER A 46 2.67 -25.55 -4.17
N SER A 47 1.63 -24.84 -3.74
CA SER A 47 0.26 -25.07 -4.19
C SER A 47 0.01 -24.57 -5.59
N ILE A 48 0.58 -23.41 -5.92
CA ILE A 48 0.44 -22.80 -7.24
C ILE A 48 1.28 -23.56 -8.26
N SER A 49 2.45 -24.04 -7.86
CA SER A 49 3.39 -24.71 -8.75
C SER A 49 3.08 -26.20 -8.98
N ASP A 50 2.20 -26.82 -8.19
CA ASP A 50 1.81 -28.22 -8.36
C ASP A 50 0.57 -28.32 -9.25
N PRO A 51 0.73 -28.81 -10.52
CA PRO A 51 -0.40 -28.91 -11.44
C PRO A 51 -1.41 -30.02 -11.09
N TYR A 52 -1.07 -30.87 -10.13
CA TYR A 52 -1.92 -31.99 -9.73
C TYR A 52 -2.72 -31.72 -8.47
N THR A 53 -2.48 -30.60 -7.81
CA THR A 53 -3.24 -30.21 -6.61
C THR A 53 -4.62 -29.72 -7.02
N THR A 54 -5.65 -30.37 -6.48
CA THR A 54 -7.06 -29.98 -6.70
C THR A 54 -7.66 -29.27 -5.48
N ASP A 55 -7.00 -29.37 -4.33
CA ASP A 55 -7.48 -28.79 -3.08
C ASP A 55 -6.89 -27.40 -2.88
N LEU A 56 -7.69 -26.49 -2.28
CA LEU A 56 -7.23 -25.19 -1.85
C LEU A 56 -6.46 -25.38 -0.53
N PRO A 57 -5.13 -25.20 -0.53
CA PRO A 57 -4.35 -25.41 0.68
C PRO A 57 -4.57 -24.30 1.69
N ALA A 58 -4.49 -24.66 2.99
CA ALA A 58 -4.68 -23.72 4.08
C ALA A 58 -3.72 -22.51 4.00
N GLY A 59 -2.48 -22.73 3.54
CA GLY A 59 -1.51 -21.66 3.38
C GLY A 59 -1.92 -20.62 2.35
N LEU A 60 -2.53 -21.04 1.23
CA LEU A 60 -3.04 -20.12 0.22
C LEU A 60 -4.22 -19.31 0.78
N ILE A 61 -5.15 -19.96 1.45
CA ILE A 61 -6.30 -19.30 2.06
C ILE A 61 -5.82 -18.27 3.10
N PHE A 62 -4.90 -18.66 3.97
CA PHE A 62 -4.33 -17.76 4.97
C PHE A 62 -3.68 -16.52 4.33
N SER A 63 -2.85 -16.73 3.29
CA SER A 63 -2.17 -15.64 2.57
C SER A 63 -3.16 -14.69 1.90
N LEU A 64 -4.22 -15.22 1.31
CA LEU A 64 -5.27 -14.40 0.69
C LEU A 64 -6.01 -13.57 1.73
N LEU A 65 -6.37 -14.16 2.87
CA LEU A 65 -7.06 -13.43 3.94
C LEU A 65 -6.20 -12.32 4.51
N VAL A 66 -4.92 -12.58 4.74
CA VAL A 66 -3.97 -11.57 5.22
C VAL A 66 -3.84 -10.45 4.18
N SER A 67 -3.71 -10.78 2.90
CA SER A 67 -3.58 -9.80 1.82
C SER A 67 -4.82 -8.92 1.71
N LEU A 68 -6.02 -9.49 1.82
CA LEU A 68 -7.26 -8.73 1.79
C LEU A 68 -7.39 -7.81 3.00
N ALA A 69 -7.02 -8.31 4.20
CA ALA A 69 -7.06 -7.51 5.42
C ALA A 69 -6.11 -6.30 5.36
N LEU A 70 -4.96 -6.45 4.71
CA LEU A 70 -3.95 -5.40 4.62
C LEU A 70 -4.12 -4.52 3.39
N LEU A 71 -4.94 -4.92 2.42
CA LEU A 71 -5.21 -4.13 1.22
C LEU A 71 -5.82 -2.77 1.57
N LEU A 72 -6.78 -2.75 2.50
CA LEU A 72 -7.47 -1.51 2.87
C LEU A 72 -6.54 -0.46 3.47
N PRO A 73 -5.71 -0.76 4.49
CA PRO A 73 -4.76 0.23 5.00
C PRO A 73 -3.70 0.62 3.97
N TYR A 74 -3.31 -0.29 3.08
CA TYR A 74 -2.38 0.02 2.00
C TYR A 74 -2.99 1.04 1.03
N LEU A 75 -4.22 0.81 0.59
CA LEU A 75 -4.93 1.73 -0.30
C LEU A 75 -5.18 3.07 0.38
N ALA A 76 -5.55 3.06 1.67
CA ALA A 76 -5.76 4.29 2.42
C ALA A 76 -4.49 5.12 2.50
N ALA A 77 -3.34 4.49 2.78
CA ALA A 77 -2.05 5.17 2.82
C ALA A 77 -1.66 5.71 1.44
N ALA A 78 -1.90 4.96 0.37
CA ALA A 78 -1.62 5.39 -1.00
C ALA A 78 -2.48 6.59 -1.40
N VAL A 79 -3.76 6.58 -1.06
CA VAL A 79 -4.66 7.72 -1.32
C VAL A 79 -4.20 8.96 -0.56
N ARG A 80 -3.89 8.81 0.74
CA ARG A 80 -3.37 9.92 1.54
C ARG A 80 -2.03 10.44 0.99
N ARG A 81 -1.21 9.56 0.43
CA ARG A 81 0.05 9.95 -0.20
C ARG A 81 -0.18 10.76 -1.47
N LEU A 82 -1.16 10.36 -2.30
CA LEU A 82 -1.55 11.14 -3.48
C LEU A 82 -2.10 12.51 -3.07
N HIS A 83 -2.89 12.58 -2.00
CA HIS A 83 -3.40 13.84 -1.48
C HIS A 83 -2.26 14.79 -1.08
N ASP A 84 -1.17 14.25 -0.54
CA ASP A 84 -0.01 15.07 -0.16
C ASP A 84 0.65 15.75 -1.37
N THR A 85 0.53 15.16 -2.54
CA THR A 85 1.01 15.75 -3.79
C THR A 85 -0.07 16.53 -4.55
N GLY A 86 -1.25 16.69 -3.97
CA GLY A 86 -2.36 17.43 -4.55
C GLY A 86 -3.23 16.64 -5.52
N LYS A 87 -3.04 15.33 -5.61
CA LYS A 87 -3.81 14.45 -6.50
C LYS A 87 -4.93 13.75 -5.77
N SER A 88 -6.05 13.50 -6.44
CA SER A 88 -7.16 12.75 -5.86
C SER A 88 -6.85 11.25 -5.81
N GLY A 89 -7.58 10.51 -4.96
CA GLY A 89 -7.45 9.05 -4.88
C GLY A 89 -7.78 8.34 -6.17
N GLY A 90 -8.56 8.95 -7.06
CA GLY A 90 -8.87 8.38 -8.38
C GLY A 90 -7.65 8.14 -9.26
N TYR A 91 -6.55 8.84 -9.01
CA TYR A 91 -5.31 8.60 -9.74
C TYR A 91 -4.71 7.21 -9.48
N LEU A 92 -5.15 6.49 -8.45
CA LEU A 92 -4.75 5.09 -8.25
C LEU A 92 -5.15 4.19 -9.42
N PHE A 93 -6.23 4.52 -10.13
CA PHE A 93 -6.70 3.71 -11.25
C PHE A 93 -5.72 3.66 -12.41
N ILE A 94 -4.70 4.52 -12.45
CA ILE A 94 -3.65 4.44 -13.47
C ILE A 94 -2.87 3.12 -13.36
N ALA A 95 -2.85 2.51 -12.19
CA ALA A 95 -2.19 1.21 -11.98
C ALA A 95 -2.85 0.07 -12.77
N LEU A 96 -4.08 0.28 -13.26
CA LEU A 96 -4.75 -0.68 -14.13
C LEU A 96 -4.12 -0.76 -15.53
N ILE A 97 -3.34 0.24 -15.93
CA ILE A 97 -2.56 0.19 -17.16
C ILE A 97 -1.31 -0.66 -16.88
N PRO A 98 -1.14 -1.82 -17.55
CA PRO A 98 0.00 -2.71 -17.26
C PRO A 98 1.34 -2.01 -17.45
N PHE A 99 2.27 -2.23 -16.53
CA PHE A 99 3.64 -1.72 -16.48
C PHE A 99 3.73 -0.20 -16.42
N VAL A 100 3.30 0.51 -17.46
CA VAL A 100 3.40 1.97 -17.55
C VAL A 100 2.65 2.65 -16.42
N GLY A 101 1.43 2.22 -16.14
CA GLY A 101 0.61 2.80 -15.08
C GLY A 101 1.22 2.61 -13.70
N THR A 102 1.76 1.44 -13.43
CA THR A 102 2.44 1.16 -12.16
C THR A 102 3.66 2.05 -11.97
N ILE A 103 4.48 2.21 -13.02
CA ILE A 103 5.67 3.07 -12.98
C ILE A 103 5.27 4.51 -12.71
N ILE A 104 4.27 5.03 -13.40
CA ILE A 104 3.78 6.39 -13.20
C ILE A 104 3.26 6.57 -11.77
N LEU A 105 2.49 5.62 -11.27
CA LEU A 105 1.97 5.67 -9.90
C LEU A 105 3.09 5.70 -8.87
N LEU A 106 4.12 4.86 -9.03
CA LEU A 106 5.26 4.83 -8.12
C LEU A 106 6.01 6.17 -8.13
N VAL A 107 6.15 6.79 -9.29
CA VAL A 107 6.77 8.13 -9.39
C VAL A 107 5.94 9.16 -8.62
N TRP A 108 4.63 9.14 -8.77
CA TRP A 108 3.76 10.06 -8.03
C TRP A 108 3.86 9.86 -6.52
N LEU A 109 3.87 8.60 -6.08
CA LEU A 109 3.96 8.28 -4.64
C LEU A 109 5.32 8.66 -4.05
N ALA A 110 6.37 8.69 -4.87
CA ALA A 110 7.71 9.08 -4.44
C ALA A 110 7.96 10.59 -4.57
N THR A 111 7.08 11.33 -5.21
CA THR A 111 7.20 12.78 -5.41
C THR A 111 7.05 13.50 -4.07
N GLU A 112 7.83 14.57 -3.88
CA GLU A 112 7.73 15.39 -2.68
C GLU A 112 6.34 16.02 -2.57
N GLY A 113 5.77 16.01 -1.36
CA GLY A 113 4.47 16.60 -1.11
C GLY A 113 4.47 18.12 -1.18
N GLN A 114 3.30 18.71 -1.35
CA GLN A 114 3.13 20.15 -1.40
C GLN A 114 3.49 20.77 -0.04
N PRO A 115 4.25 21.87 -0.01
CA PRO A 115 4.73 22.45 1.24
C PRO A 115 3.65 23.14 2.07
N GLY A 116 2.59 23.63 1.43
CA GLY A 116 1.50 24.33 2.12
C GLY A 116 0.24 23.50 2.20
N ALA A 117 -0.79 24.05 2.84
CA ALA A 117 -2.11 23.46 2.86
C ALA A 117 -2.65 23.35 1.43
N ASN A 118 -3.38 22.27 1.16
CA ASN A 118 -4.07 22.10 -0.11
C ASN A 118 -5.54 21.68 0.16
N GLN A 119 -6.27 21.30 -0.89
CA GLN A 119 -7.66 20.89 -0.77
C GLN A 119 -7.89 19.69 0.17
N TYR A 120 -6.84 18.96 0.54
CA TYR A 120 -6.91 17.80 1.43
C TYR A 120 -6.43 18.11 2.85
N GLY A 121 -6.08 19.35 3.14
CA GLY A 121 -5.74 19.82 4.46
C GLY A 121 -4.30 20.31 4.60
N GLU A 122 -3.88 20.45 5.85
CA GLU A 122 -2.53 20.87 6.19
C GLU A 122 -1.51 19.77 5.87
N PRO A 123 -0.25 20.15 5.55
CA PRO A 123 0.79 19.16 5.34
C PRO A 123 1.07 18.38 6.63
N PRO A 124 1.40 17.08 6.52
CA PRO A 124 1.79 16.33 7.71
C PRO A 124 3.11 16.87 8.28
N ALA A 125 3.32 16.68 9.57
CA ALA A 125 4.57 17.06 10.22
C ALA A 125 5.75 16.32 9.57
N ARG A 126 6.74 17.07 9.11
CA ARG A 126 7.89 16.52 8.36
C ARG A 126 9.18 16.64 9.15
#